data_500b85a31459d65e4732340d68f35a13
#
_entry.id   500b85a31459d65e4732340d68f35a13
#
_cell.length_a   1.000
_cell.length_b   1.000
_cell.length_c   1.000
_cell.angle_alpha   90.00
_cell.angle_beta   90.00
_cell.angle_gamma   90.00
#
_symmetry.space_group_name_H-M   'P 1'
#
loop_
_entity.id
_entity.type
_entity.pdbx_description
1 polymer ?
#
loop_
_entity_poly.entity_id
_entity_poly.type
_entity_poly.pdbx_seq_one_letter_code
_entity_poly.pdbx_strand_id
1 'polypeptide(L)' 'MSTAAQPATIQIRTDHGPLELSAGSNLAQALDALLPRLNKQPEQVATAVNGQFVSREARSDHILQDGDAVLCFSPITGG' A
#
# COMPACT_ATOMS: atom_id res chain seq x y z
N MET A 1 -28.92 14.57 5.14
CA MET A 1 -28.53 14.23 5.30
C MET A 1 -27.49 13.86 5.39
N SER A 2 -26.78 13.65 5.66
CA SER A 2 -25.94 13.25 5.72
C SER A 2 -25.26 12.84 5.95
N THR A 3 -24.71 12.61 6.17
CA THR A 3 -24.07 12.17 6.34
C THR A 3 -23.07 11.53 6.29
N ALA A 4 -22.63 11.45 6.03
CA ALA A 4 -21.66 10.48 5.82
C ALA A 4 -20.61 10.61 6.76
N ALA A 5 -20.60 9.92 7.64
CA ALA A 5 -19.58 9.95 8.62
C ALA A 5 -18.32 9.28 8.16
N GLN A 6 -18.33 8.58 7.06
CA GLN A 6 -17.15 7.84 6.64
C GLN A 6 -16.28 8.67 5.76
N PRO A 7 -14.97 8.69 5.97
CA PRO A 7 -14.10 9.38 5.03
C PRO A 7 -14.15 8.70 3.68
N ALA A 8 -14.13 9.50 2.63
CA ALA A 8 -14.05 8.96 1.28
C ALA A 8 -12.65 8.46 0.97
N THR A 9 -11.67 8.89 1.72
CA THR A 9 -10.28 8.53 1.48
C THR A 9 -9.60 8.15 2.78
N ILE A 10 -8.50 7.42 2.64
CA ILE A 10 -7.62 7.12 3.75
C ILE A 10 -6.24 7.64 3.42
N GLN A 11 -5.44 7.82 4.44
CA GLN A 11 -4.06 8.21 4.26
C GLN A 11 -3.17 7.16 4.87
N ILE A 12 -2.26 6.64 4.09
CA ILE A 12 -1.27 5.68 4.56
C ILE A 12 0.09 6.34 4.59
N ARG A 13 1.02 5.73 5.33
CA ARG A 13 2.39 6.21 5.42
C ARG A 13 3.29 5.28 4.64
N THR A 14 4.20 5.86 3.88
CA THR A 14 5.15 5.08 3.10
C THR A 14 6.53 5.68 3.27
N ASP A 15 7.55 4.97 2.78
CA ASP A 15 8.91 5.49 2.77
C ASP A 15 9.05 6.76 1.95
N HIS A 16 8.11 7.01 1.09
CA HIS A 16 8.14 8.17 0.20
C HIS A 16 7.15 9.23 0.62
N GLY A 17 6.69 9.18 1.87
CA GLY A 17 5.76 10.13 2.42
C GLY A 17 4.34 9.59 2.45
N PRO A 18 3.41 10.43 2.89
CA PRO A 18 2.02 9.99 2.95
C PRO A 18 1.42 9.82 1.57
N LEU A 19 0.48 8.89 1.46
CA LEU A 19 -0.22 8.62 0.23
C LEU A 19 -1.70 8.53 0.53
N GLU A 20 -2.52 9.26 -0.23
CA GLU A 20 -3.96 9.24 -0.06
C GLU A 20 -4.56 8.25 -1.04
N LEU A 21 -5.47 7.43 -0.55
CA LEU A 21 -6.16 6.42 -1.35
C LEU A 21 -7.64 6.47 -1.05
N SER A 22 -8.43 5.92 -1.95
CA SER A 22 -9.87 5.77 -1.68
C SER A 22 -10.06 4.80 -0.53
N ALA A 23 -11.04 5.09 0.32
CA ALA A 23 -11.38 4.17 1.40
C ALA A 23 -11.74 2.81 0.82
N GLY A 24 -11.28 1.75 1.44
CA GLY A 24 -11.51 0.41 0.94
C GLY A 24 -10.46 -0.08 -0.04
N SER A 25 -9.45 0.73 -0.33
CA SER A 25 -8.37 0.30 -1.21
C SER A 25 -7.57 -0.84 -0.58
N ASN A 26 -7.09 -1.73 -1.43
CA ASN A 26 -6.24 -2.81 -0.96
C ASN A 26 -4.78 -2.48 -1.25
N LEU A 27 -3.90 -3.35 -0.78
CA LEU A 27 -2.46 -3.12 -0.93
C LEU A 27 -2.02 -3.12 -2.38
N ALA A 28 -2.64 -3.96 -3.21
CA ALA A 28 -2.29 -3.96 -4.63
C ALA A 28 -2.57 -2.61 -5.27
N GLN A 29 -3.68 -1.97 -4.89
CA GLN A 29 -4.01 -0.65 -5.40
C GLN A 29 -3.04 0.41 -4.90
N ALA A 30 -2.58 0.27 -3.66
CA ALA A 30 -1.57 1.19 -3.15
C ALA A 30 -0.28 1.07 -3.95
N LEU A 31 0.09 -0.15 -4.32
CA LEU A 31 1.27 -0.33 -5.14
C LEU A 31 1.12 0.28 -6.53
N ASP A 32 -0.07 0.19 -7.11
CA ASP A 32 -0.30 0.83 -8.40
C ASP A 32 -0.01 2.32 -8.35
N ALA A 33 -0.23 2.95 -7.21
CA ALA A 33 0.07 4.36 -7.05
C ALA A 33 1.54 4.61 -6.72
N LEU A 34 2.19 3.68 -6.05
CA LEU A 34 3.57 3.85 -5.61
C LEU A 34 4.60 3.46 -6.66
N LEU A 35 4.34 2.38 -7.38
CA LEU A 35 5.35 1.81 -8.27
C LEU A 35 5.84 2.77 -9.35
N PRO A 36 4.97 3.61 -9.92
CA PRO A 36 5.49 4.56 -10.91
C PRO A 36 6.54 5.52 -10.31
N ARG A 37 6.39 5.86 -9.03
CA ARG A 37 7.37 6.72 -8.37
C ARG A 37 8.68 5.98 -8.12
N LEU A 38 8.61 4.67 -7.98
CA LEU A 38 9.78 3.84 -7.70
C LEU A 38 10.42 3.33 -8.99
N ASN A 39 9.72 3.48 -10.10
CA ASN A 39 10.18 2.97 -11.39
C ASN A 39 10.43 1.47 -11.32
N LYS A 40 9.50 0.75 -10.70
CA LYS A 40 9.60 -0.69 -10.50
C LYS A 40 8.31 -1.38 -10.86
N GLN A 41 8.40 -2.69 -11.06
CA GLN A 41 7.24 -3.52 -11.34
C GLN A 41 6.78 -4.22 -10.06
N PRO A 42 5.50 -4.62 -9.98
CA PRO A 42 5.00 -5.26 -8.76
C PRO A 42 5.79 -6.50 -8.34
N GLU A 43 6.27 -7.26 -9.28
CA GLU A 43 7.00 -8.49 -8.96
C GLU A 43 8.42 -8.22 -8.51
N GLN A 44 8.89 -6.99 -8.60
CA GLN A 44 10.25 -6.65 -8.21
C GLN A 44 10.35 -6.20 -6.77
N VAL A 45 9.23 -6.08 -6.08
CA VAL A 45 9.21 -5.52 -4.73
C VAL A 45 8.52 -6.47 -3.77
N ALA A 46 8.92 -6.35 -2.52
CA ALA A 46 8.23 -6.99 -1.41
C ALA A 46 7.50 -5.91 -0.63
N THR A 47 6.45 -6.29 0.06
CA THR A 47 5.63 -5.35 0.80
C THR A 47 5.42 -5.80 2.24
N ALA A 48 5.33 -4.83 3.12
CA ALA A 48 4.96 -5.05 4.51
C ALA A 48 3.97 -3.98 4.92
N VAL A 49 3.03 -4.36 5.76
CA VAL A 49 2.05 -3.42 6.31
C VAL A 49 2.17 -3.50 7.82
N ASN A 50 2.42 -2.37 8.45
CA ASN A 50 2.59 -2.27 9.90
C ASN A 50 3.62 -3.29 10.42
N GLY A 51 4.68 -3.50 9.64
CA GLY A 51 5.76 -4.38 10.03
C GLY A 51 5.55 -5.84 9.69
N GLN A 52 4.46 -6.18 9.03
CA GLN A 52 4.18 -7.57 8.68
C GLN A 52 4.27 -7.77 7.17
N PHE A 53 5.02 -8.77 6.77
CA PHE A 53 5.16 -9.10 5.37
C PHE A 53 3.81 -9.51 4.78
N VAL A 54 3.52 -9.01 3.59
CA VAL A 54 2.33 -9.39 2.84
C VAL A 54 2.78 -9.95 1.51
N SER A 55 2.44 -11.22 1.27
CA SER A 55 2.85 -11.88 0.03
C SER A 55 2.19 -11.24 -1.17
N ARG A 56 2.78 -11.46 -2.32
CA ARG A 56 2.25 -10.90 -3.56
C ARG A 56 0.81 -11.35 -3.80
N GLU A 57 0.52 -12.61 -3.50
CA GLU A 57 -0.82 -13.14 -3.71
C GLU A 57 -1.84 -12.57 -2.73
N ALA A 58 -1.39 -12.12 -1.59
CA ALA A 58 -2.30 -11.62 -0.55
C ALA A 58 -2.58 -10.12 -0.70
N ARG A 59 -1.89 -9.43 -1.59
CA ARG A 59 -2.02 -7.97 -1.68
C ARG A 59 -3.42 -7.53 -2.03
N SER A 60 -4.07 -8.23 -2.93
CA SER A 60 -5.41 -7.83 -3.36
C SER A 60 -6.47 -8.12 -2.31
N ASP A 61 -6.16 -8.98 -1.34
CA ASP A 61 -7.06 -9.27 -0.24
C ASP A 61 -6.79 -8.44 1.00
N HIS A 62 -5.70 -7.67 0.99
CA HIS A 62 -5.31 -6.90 2.16
C HIS A 62 -5.87 -5.49 2.06
N ILE A 63 -6.98 -5.26 2.73
CA ILE A 63 -7.63 -3.94 2.72
C ILE A 63 -6.88 -3.03 3.68
N LEU A 64 -6.52 -1.86 3.20
CA LEU A 64 -5.77 -0.89 3.99
C LEU A 64 -6.70 -0.05 4.83
N GLN A 65 -6.19 0.38 5.97
CA GLN A 65 -6.89 1.25 6.90
C GLN A 65 -6.17 2.58 6.97
N ASP A 66 -6.92 3.61 7.34
CA ASP A 66 -6.32 4.93 7.55
C ASP A 66 -5.22 4.82 8.60
N GLY A 67 -4.06 5.38 8.29
CA GLY A 67 -2.93 5.36 9.20
C GLY A 67 -2.01 4.17 9.04
N ASP A 68 -2.33 3.21 8.18
CA ASP A 68 -1.45 2.07 7.98
C ASP A 68 -0.10 2.52 7.45
N ALA A 69 0.94 1.83 7.90
CA ALA A 69 2.29 2.05 7.40
C ALA A 69 2.62 0.98 6.38
N VAL A 70 2.86 1.40 5.16
CA VAL A 70 3.13 0.48 4.04
C VAL A 70 4.57 0.65 3.62
N LEU A 71 5.30 -0.44 3.64
CA LEU A 71 6.70 -0.46 3.25
C LEU A 71 6.84 -1.28 1.97
N CYS A 72 7.51 -0.70 0.99
CA CYS A 72 7.73 -1.35 -0.28
C CYS A 72 9.23 -1.36 -0.53
N PHE A 73 9.82 -2.52 -0.68
CA PHE A 73 11.28 -2.62 -0.78
C PHE A 73 11.66 -3.70 -1.78
N SER A 74 12.87 -3.58 -2.29
CA SER A 74 13.41 -4.57 -3.22
C SER A 74 14.22 -5.57 -2.43
N PRO A 75 13.80 -6.83 -2.39
CA PRO A 75 14.60 -7.83 -1.69
C PRO A 75 15.94 -7.99 -2.39
N ILE A 76 16.96 -8.18 -1.60
CA ILE A 76 18.26 -8.50 -2.15
C ILE A 76 18.25 -9.97 -2.51
N THR A 77 18.35 -10.23 -3.78
CA THR A 77 18.51 -11.62 -4.18
C THR A 77 20.00 -11.85 -4.30
N GLY A 78 20.42 -12.83 -3.64
CA GLY A 78 21.84 -13.08 -3.58
C GLY A 78 22.39 -13.36 -4.94
N GLY A 79 22.67 -12.83 -5.62
CA GLY A 79 23.08 -13.19 -6.82
C GLY A 79 23.76 -12.78 -7.79
#